data_ded9da3dbdfb51e096ab06832fe506e4
#
_entry.id   ded9da3dbdfb51e096ab06832fe506e4
#
_cell.length_a   1.000
_cell.length_b   1.000
_cell.length_c   1.000
_cell.angle_alpha   90.00
_cell.angle_beta   90.00
_cell.angle_gamma   90.00
#
_symmetry.space_group_name_H-M   'P 1'
#
loop_
_entity.id
_entity.type
_entity.pdbx_description
1 polymer ?
#
loop_
_entity_poly.entity_id
_entity_poly.type
_entity_poly.pdbx_seq_one_letter_code
_entity_poly.pdbx_strand_id
1 'polypeptide(L)'
;MTSLLEPLGRSRARRARMPAASGFGRPLRFRAIFTAMNATIVRLNTPMDPDVSVPAADRLLAGTPEHRVWNYFTDSTQTFFAGRWSGTRGKWRVRYTENELCVMTGGRVVITSDLGEAHTFVPGDAFVVPAGFSGTWEVLEDCSKVYAIFEPRA
;
A
#
# COMPACT_ATOMS: atom_id res chain seq x y z
N MET A 1 -0.85 -10.87 -9.11
CA MET A 1 -1.55 -9.59 -9.26
C MET A 1 -2.45 -9.37 -8.08
N THR A 2 -2.13 -8.40 -7.38
CA THR A 2 -2.80 -7.52 -6.44
C THR A 2 -2.53 -7.85 -4.98
N SER A 3 -1.56 -7.15 -4.50
CA SER A 3 -1.27 -6.69 -3.15
C SER A 3 -2.53 -6.26 -2.38
N LEU A 4 -2.42 -6.18 -1.08
CA LEU A 4 -3.43 -5.59 -0.18
C LEU A 4 -3.79 -4.14 -0.53
N LEU A 5 -2.99 -3.48 -1.38
CA LEU A 5 -3.30 -2.21 -2.02
C LEU A 5 -3.79 -2.51 -3.45
N GLU A 6 -5.09 -2.60 -3.66
CA GLU A 6 -5.64 -2.33 -4.99
C GLU A 6 -5.11 -0.95 -5.43
N PRO A 7 -4.65 -0.77 -6.67
CA PRO A 7 -4.15 0.53 -7.10
C PRO A 7 -5.28 1.54 -6.95
N LEU A 8 -5.08 2.54 -6.07
CA LEU A 8 -5.91 3.74 -5.98
C LEU A 8 -6.19 4.21 -7.40
N GLY A 9 -7.46 4.21 -7.80
CA GLY A 9 -7.92 4.40 -9.17
C GLY A 9 -7.16 5.49 -9.90
N ARG A 10 -6.47 5.13 -10.96
CA ARG A 10 -5.84 6.08 -11.86
C ARG A 10 -6.93 6.93 -12.49
N SER A 11 -7.16 8.11 -11.96
CA SER A 11 -7.85 9.18 -12.67
C SER A 11 -7.07 9.42 -13.97
N ARG A 12 -7.67 9.06 -15.11
CA ARG A 12 -7.13 9.34 -16.44
C ARG A 12 -7.12 10.85 -16.63
N ALA A 13 -6.00 11.50 -16.32
CA ALA A 13 -5.72 12.84 -16.81
C ALA A 13 -5.61 12.76 -18.33
N ARG A 14 -6.59 13.33 -19.03
CA ARG A 14 -6.58 13.52 -20.49
C ARG A 14 -5.34 14.33 -20.84
N ARG A 15 -4.40 13.73 -21.60
CA ARG A 15 -3.32 14.46 -22.26
C ARG A 15 -3.96 15.43 -23.27
N ALA A 16 -3.96 16.70 -22.95
CA ALA A 16 -4.20 17.76 -23.93
C ALA A 16 -3.03 17.77 -24.92
N ARG A 17 -3.32 17.59 -26.21
CA ARG A 17 -2.37 17.84 -27.32
C ARG A 17 -2.10 19.33 -27.37
N MET A 18 -0.85 19.74 -27.20
CA MET A 18 -0.41 21.08 -27.51
C MET A 18 -0.02 21.17 -29.01
N PRO A 19 -0.37 22.23 -29.71
CA PRO A 19 0.03 22.43 -31.09
C PRO A 19 1.50 22.85 -31.19
N ALA A 20 2.18 22.42 -32.25
CA ALA A 20 3.53 22.84 -32.59
C ALA A 20 3.54 24.33 -32.96
N ALA A 21 4.40 25.11 -32.29
CA ALA A 21 4.74 26.46 -32.70
C ALA A 21 6.25 26.54 -32.97
N SER A 22 6.57 26.75 -34.24
CA SER A 22 7.88 27.15 -34.72
C SER A 22 8.16 28.60 -34.32
N GLY A 23 9.33 28.89 -33.73
CA GLY A 23 9.76 30.24 -33.42
C GLY A 23 11.10 30.27 -32.72
N PHE A 24 12.15 30.67 -33.45
CA PHE A 24 13.49 30.95 -32.90
C PHE A 24 13.39 32.03 -31.82
N GLY A 25 13.73 31.70 -30.59
CA GLY A 25 13.81 32.64 -29.47
C GLY A 25 14.87 32.16 -28.46
N ARG A 26 15.78 33.08 -28.08
CA ARG A 26 16.92 32.94 -27.16
C ARG A 26 16.62 32.01 -25.97
N PRO A 27 17.61 31.19 -25.47
CA PRO A 27 17.39 30.34 -24.31
C PRO A 27 17.16 31.20 -23.06
N LEU A 28 15.92 31.25 -22.60
CA LEU A 28 15.59 31.69 -21.26
C LEU A 28 16.25 30.76 -20.30
N ARG A 29 17.28 31.23 -19.57
CA ARG A 29 17.83 30.53 -18.42
C ARG A 29 16.72 30.41 -17.39
N PHE A 30 16.01 29.30 -17.40
CA PHE A 30 15.17 28.92 -16.27
C PHE A 30 16.11 28.67 -15.09
N ARG A 31 16.21 29.68 -14.24
CA ARG A 31 16.74 29.53 -12.91
C ARG A 31 15.73 28.63 -12.20
N ALA A 32 16.02 27.33 -12.09
CA ALA A 32 15.25 26.43 -11.29
C ALA A 32 15.24 27.00 -9.86
N ILE A 33 14.13 27.58 -9.46
CA ILE A 33 13.87 27.92 -8.08
C ILE A 33 13.63 26.56 -7.42
N PHE A 34 14.70 25.94 -6.93
CA PHE A 34 14.59 24.87 -5.94
C PHE A 34 14.01 25.52 -4.69
N THR A 35 12.69 25.61 -4.60
CA THR A 35 12.04 25.78 -3.32
C THR A 35 12.40 24.52 -2.55
N ALA A 36 13.32 24.62 -1.61
CA ALA A 36 13.60 23.56 -0.66
C ALA A 36 12.27 23.22 0.00
N MET A 37 11.64 22.13 -0.43
CA MET A 37 10.48 21.59 0.25
C MET A 37 11.00 21.12 1.61
N ASN A 38 10.68 21.89 2.66
CA ASN A 38 10.98 21.49 4.02
C ASN A 38 10.33 20.11 4.24
N ALA A 39 11.15 19.07 4.30
CA ALA A 39 10.69 17.75 4.65
C ALA A 39 10.19 17.78 6.10
N THR A 40 8.93 17.45 6.32
CA THR A 40 8.31 17.40 7.64
C THR A 40 8.11 15.95 8.07
N ILE A 41 8.17 15.70 9.38
CA ILE A 41 7.85 14.38 9.93
C ILE A 41 6.35 14.11 9.77
N VAL A 42 6.01 12.96 9.20
CA VAL A 42 4.63 12.50 9.04
C VAL A 42 4.26 11.57 10.20
N ARG A 43 3.15 11.87 10.87
CA ARG A 43 2.59 11.02 11.92
C ARG A 43 1.60 10.02 11.30
N LEU A 44 1.72 8.74 11.63
CA LEU A 44 0.83 7.69 11.13
C LEU A 44 -0.45 7.52 11.96
N ASN A 45 -0.87 8.55 12.67
CA ASN A 45 -2.07 8.56 13.52
C ASN A 45 -2.85 9.87 13.44
N THR A 46 -2.59 10.71 12.46
CA THR A 46 -3.38 11.91 12.20
C THR A 46 -4.80 11.51 11.80
N PRO A 47 -5.86 12.19 12.29
CA PRO A 47 -7.23 11.90 11.87
C PRO A 47 -7.40 12.03 10.34
N MET A 48 -7.87 10.98 9.71
CA MET A 48 -8.27 10.93 8.30
C MET A 48 -9.24 9.77 8.08
N ASP A 49 -10.07 9.86 7.05
CA ASP A 49 -10.94 8.75 6.66
C ASP A 49 -10.13 7.65 5.98
N PRO A 50 -10.44 6.37 6.23
CA PRO A 50 -9.78 5.26 5.56
C PRO A 50 -10.36 5.02 4.17
N ASP A 51 -9.54 4.48 3.28
CA ASP A 51 -10.05 3.75 2.13
C ASP A 51 -10.58 2.39 2.59
N VAL A 52 -11.85 2.10 2.26
CA VAL A 52 -12.54 0.86 2.64
C VAL A 52 -12.66 -0.05 1.43
N SER A 53 -12.31 -1.31 1.61
CA SER A 53 -12.38 -2.33 0.55
C SER A 53 -12.71 -3.71 1.12
N VAL A 54 -13.00 -4.65 0.22
CA VAL A 54 -13.18 -6.07 0.52
C VAL A 54 -12.30 -6.89 -0.43
N PRO A 55 -11.88 -8.10 -0.07
CA PRO A 55 -11.16 -8.96 -0.99
C PRO A 55 -12.01 -9.24 -2.24
N ALA A 56 -11.36 -9.30 -3.40
CA ALA A 56 -12.02 -9.71 -4.63
C ALA A 56 -12.64 -11.12 -4.45
N ALA A 57 -13.82 -11.32 -5.03
CA ALA A 57 -14.61 -12.55 -4.82
C ALA A 57 -13.86 -13.84 -5.19
N ASP A 58 -13.00 -13.79 -6.21
CA ASP A 58 -12.15 -14.90 -6.65
C ASP A 58 -11.00 -15.24 -5.68
N ARG A 59 -10.72 -14.35 -4.73
CA ARG A 59 -9.69 -14.54 -3.70
C ARG A 59 -10.27 -14.87 -2.33
N LEU A 60 -11.53 -14.53 -2.10
CA LEU A 60 -12.18 -14.79 -0.83
C LEU A 60 -12.33 -16.29 -0.59
N LEU A 61 -11.86 -16.77 0.57
CA LEU A 61 -11.94 -18.16 0.98
C LEU A 61 -12.92 -18.39 2.10
N ALA A 62 -13.07 -17.43 3.03
CA ALA A 62 -14.01 -17.54 4.15
C ALA A 62 -14.34 -16.16 4.74
N GLY A 63 -15.56 -16.04 5.31
CA GLY A 63 -16.02 -14.84 5.98
C GLY A 63 -16.43 -13.72 5.02
N THR A 64 -16.58 -12.52 5.57
CA THR A 64 -16.89 -11.29 4.85
C THR A 64 -15.97 -10.18 5.34
N PRO A 65 -14.64 -10.33 5.17
CA PRO A 65 -13.69 -9.38 5.71
C PRO A 65 -13.82 -8.02 5.03
N GLU A 66 -13.77 -6.97 5.85
CA GLU A 66 -13.64 -5.58 5.42
C GLU A 66 -12.22 -5.09 5.74
N HIS A 67 -11.60 -4.42 4.80
CA HIS A 67 -10.29 -3.81 4.96
C HIS A 67 -10.43 -2.31 5.05
N ARG A 68 -9.61 -1.68 5.92
CA ARG A 68 -9.49 -0.23 6.04
C ARG A 68 -8.02 0.16 5.97
N VAL A 69 -7.69 1.08 5.06
CA VAL A 69 -6.33 1.56 4.83
C VAL A 69 -6.26 3.05 5.11
N TRP A 70 -5.32 3.45 5.94
CA TRP A 70 -4.92 4.84 6.16
C TRP A 70 -3.50 5.01 5.62
N ASN A 71 -3.37 5.45 4.37
CA ASN A 71 -2.06 5.70 3.79
C ASN A 71 -1.62 7.13 4.09
N TYR A 72 -0.73 7.30 5.07
CA TYR A 72 -0.29 8.60 5.55
C TYR A 72 0.88 9.18 4.76
N PHE A 73 1.66 8.33 4.12
CA PHE A 73 2.84 8.75 3.38
C PHE A 73 2.99 7.97 2.07
N THR A 74 3.29 8.72 1.02
CA THR A 74 3.75 8.20 -0.26
C THR A 74 4.93 9.07 -0.70
N ASP A 75 6.05 8.44 -1.04
CA ASP A 75 7.21 9.16 -1.53
C ASP A 75 7.00 9.74 -2.93
N SER A 76 7.87 10.66 -3.36
CA SER A 76 7.76 11.31 -4.67
C SER A 76 7.91 10.34 -5.85
N THR A 77 8.51 9.20 -5.64
CA THR A 77 8.67 8.15 -6.66
C THR A 77 7.47 7.21 -6.73
N GLN A 78 6.57 7.27 -5.74
CA GLN A 78 5.42 6.36 -5.60
C GLN A 78 5.85 4.89 -5.50
N THR A 79 6.98 4.63 -4.84
CA THR A 79 7.49 3.28 -4.59
C THR A 79 7.58 2.95 -3.10
N PHE A 80 7.50 3.96 -2.23
CA PHE A 80 7.48 3.77 -0.79
C PHE A 80 6.19 4.34 -0.19
N PHE A 81 5.50 3.53 0.59
CA PHE A 81 4.25 3.87 1.25
C PHE A 81 4.35 3.52 2.73
N ALA A 82 3.71 4.33 3.58
CA ALA A 82 3.62 4.01 5.00
C ALA A 82 2.26 4.43 5.56
N GLY A 83 1.70 3.57 6.43
CA GLY A 83 0.37 3.79 6.94
C GLY A 83 -0.08 2.79 7.98
N ARG A 84 -1.39 2.71 8.12
CA ARG A 84 -2.09 1.75 8.97
C ARG A 84 -3.10 0.96 8.16
N TRP A 85 -3.31 -0.26 8.57
CA TRP A 85 -4.32 -1.15 8.00
C TRP A 85 -5.10 -1.82 9.13
N SER A 86 -6.37 -2.07 8.91
CA SER A 86 -7.17 -2.98 9.74
C SER A 86 -8.01 -3.90 8.87
N GLY A 87 -8.31 -5.07 9.39
CA GLY A 87 -9.16 -6.05 8.76
C GLY A 87 -10.04 -6.77 9.75
N THR A 88 -11.28 -7.05 9.35
CA THR A 88 -12.19 -7.89 10.11
C THR A 88 -12.01 -9.37 9.77
N ARG A 89 -12.60 -10.27 10.58
CA ARG A 89 -12.47 -11.73 10.44
C ARG A 89 -12.76 -12.22 9.03
N GLY A 90 -11.87 -13.09 8.54
CA GLY A 90 -12.02 -13.72 7.25
C GLY A 90 -10.70 -14.29 6.75
N LYS A 91 -10.76 -14.96 5.57
CA LYS A 91 -9.61 -15.57 4.93
C LYS A 91 -9.64 -15.33 3.45
N TRP A 92 -8.50 -14.97 2.88
CA TRP A 92 -8.37 -14.70 1.44
C TRP A 92 -6.97 -15.04 0.92
N ARG A 93 -6.88 -15.26 -0.38
CA ARG A 93 -5.60 -15.45 -1.07
C ARG A 93 -4.87 -14.12 -1.25
N VAL A 94 -3.56 -14.17 -1.05
CA VAL A 94 -2.66 -13.02 -1.25
C VAL A 94 -1.53 -13.40 -2.19
N ARG A 95 -1.06 -12.41 -2.94
CA ARG A 95 0.14 -12.49 -3.75
C ARG A 95 0.82 -11.13 -3.72
N TYR A 96 2.01 -11.08 -3.20
CA TYR A 96 2.78 -9.85 -3.01
C TYR A 96 3.71 -9.61 -4.20
N THR A 97 3.67 -8.42 -4.77
CA THR A 97 4.64 -7.92 -5.75
C THR A 97 5.63 -6.96 -5.11
N GLU A 98 5.34 -6.51 -3.91
CA GLU A 98 6.07 -5.59 -3.06
C GLU A 98 6.66 -6.28 -1.82
N ASN A 99 7.61 -5.60 -1.17
CA ASN A 99 8.06 -5.96 0.17
C ASN A 99 7.25 -5.15 1.19
N GLU A 100 6.62 -5.81 2.15
CA GLU A 100 5.84 -5.14 3.19
C GLU A 100 6.39 -5.46 4.58
N LEU A 101 6.84 -4.42 5.31
CA LEU A 101 7.06 -4.51 6.76
C LEU A 101 5.70 -4.34 7.46
N CYS A 102 5.36 -5.28 8.32
CA CYS A 102 4.18 -5.27 9.16
C CYS A 102 4.57 -5.21 10.63
N VAL A 103 3.90 -4.35 11.40
CA VAL A 103 3.97 -4.33 12.87
C VAL A 103 2.54 -4.45 13.39
N MET A 104 2.21 -5.58 14.02
CA MET A 104 0.87 -5.83 14.54
C MET A 104 0.57 -4.93 15.73
N THR A 105 -0.61 -4.29 15.70
CA THR A 105 -1.07 -3.39 16.77
C THR A 105 -2.38 -3.86 17.43
N GLY A 106 -3.07 -4.84 16.84
CA GLY A 106 -4.31 -5.41 17.39
C GLY A 106 -4.67 -6.73 16.72
N GLY A 107 -5.44 -7.56 17.40
CA GLY A 107 -6.01 -8.80 16.89
C GLY A 107 -5.01 -9.94 16.67
N ARG A 108 -5.40 -10.92 15.86
CA ARG A 108 -4.59 -12.10 15.57
C ARG A 108 -4.78 -12.54 14.12
N VAL A 109 -3.68 -12.81 13.44
CA VAL A 109 -3.66 -13.27 12.06
C VAL A 109 -2.81 -14.52 11.90
N VAL A 110 -3.17 -15.35 10.91
CA VAL A 110 -2.35 -16.45 10.42
C VAL A 110 -2.04 -16.22 8.96
N ILE A 111 -0.76 -16.26 8.61
CA ILE A 111 -0.29 -16.19 7.22
C ILE A 111 0.26 -17.57 6.86
N THR A 112 -0.27 -18.16 5.80
CA THR A 112 0.15 -19.49 5.35
C THR A 112 0.66 -19.40 3.92
N SER A 113 1.89 -19.84 3.68
CA SER A 113 2.45 -19.91 2.33
C SER A 113 1.78 -20.99 1.48
N ASP A 114 1.90 -20.91 0.15
CA ASP A 114 1.42 -21.99 -0.74
C ASP A 114 2.16 -23.32 -0.50
N LEU A 115 3.28 -23.32 0.21
CA LEU A 115 4.00 -24.53 0.64
C LEU A 115 3.47 -25.12 1.96
N GLY A 116 2.47 -24.47 2.58
CA GLY A 116 1.83 -24.92 3.81
C GLY A 116 2.52 -24.44 5.09
N GLU A 117 3.55 -23.60 5.02
CA GLU A 117 4.18 -23.00 6.19
C GLU A 117 3.27 -21.91 6.76
N ALA A 118 2.85 -22.07 8.02
CA ALA A 118 1.93 -21.17 8.70
C ALA A 118 2.60 -20.42 9.85
N HIS A 119 2.41 -19.11 9.89
CA HIS A 119 2.88 -18.23 10.97
C HIS A 119 1.71 -17.49 11.59
N THR A 120 1.65 -17.46 12.93
CA THR A 120 0.66 -16.69 13.68
C THR A 120 1.32 -15.43 14.22
N PHE A 121 0.64 -14.29 14.04
CA PHE A 121 1.12 -12.99 14.53
C PHE A 121 0.08 -12.34 15.42
N VAL A 122 0.56 -11.70 16.49
CA VAL A 122 -0.23 -11.01 17.53
C VAL A 122 0.34 -9.61 17.77
N PRO A 123 -0.34 -8.72 18.51
CA PRO A 123 0.17 -7.38 18.81
C PRO A 123 1.59 -7.40 19.38
N GLY A 124 2.46 -6.57 18.82
CA GLY A 124 3.88 -6.49 19.15
C GLY A 124 4.80 -7.25 18.19
N ASP A 125 4.27 -8.20 17.43
CA ASP A 125 5.06 -8.89 16.40
C ASP A 125 5.36 -7.97 15.23
N ALA A 126 6.60 -8.07 14.73
CA ALA A 126 7.05 -7.39 13.52
C ALA A 126 7.60 -8.43 12.53
N PHE A 127 7.19 -8.34 11.28
CA PHE A 127 7.62 -9.27 10.22
C PHE A 127 7.61 -8.60 8.85
N VAL A 128 8.28 -9.23 7.91
CA VAL A 128 8.28 -8.80 6.50
C VAL A 128 7.61 -9.86 5.65
N VAL A 129 6.67 -9.43 4.81
CA VAL A 129 6.16 -10.24 3.69
C VAL A 129 6.95 -9.82 2.46
N PRO A 130 7.81 -10.71 1.91
CA PRO A 130 8.66 -10.35 0.78
C PRO A 130 7.90 -10.36 -0.55
N ALA A 131 8.38 -9.58 -1.51
CA ALA A 131 7.92 -9.67 -2.90
C ALA A 131 8.06 -11.10 -3.41
N GLY A 132 7.03 -11.57 -4.14
CA GLY A 132 6.94 -12.96 -4.62
C GLY A 132 6.24 -13.91 -3.66
N PHE A 133 5.94 -13.50 -2.42
CA PHE A 133 5.14 -14.33 -1.50
C PHE A 133 3.75 -14.61 -2.10
N SER A 134 3.31 -15.85 -1.99
CA SER A 134 1.97 -16.30 -2.36
C SER A 134 1.43 -17.25 -1.31
N GLY A 135 0.15 -17.08 -0.95
CA GLY A 135 -0.47 -17.85 0.12
C GLY A 135 -1.82 -17.32 0.54
N THR A 136 -2.12 -17.45 1.83
CA THR A 136 -3.36 -16.96 2.43
C THR A 136 -3.09 -16.07 3.63
N TRP A 137 -3.94 -15.08 3.80
CA TRP A 137 -4.05 -14.25 5.00
C TRP A 137 -5.37 -14.59 5.68
N GLU A 138 -5.32 -14.95 6.96
CA GLU A 138 -6.48 -15.30 7.76
C GLU A 138 -6.53 -14.45 9.02
N VAL A 139 -7.56 -13.64 9.16
CA VAL A 139 -7.85 -12.86 10.36
C VAL A 139 -8.72 -13.69 11.29
N LEU A 140 -8.14 -14.12 12.41
CA LEU A 140 -8.84 -14.87 13.45
C LEU A 140 -9.57 -13.96 14.43
N GLU A 141 -9.00 -12.78 14.69
CA GLU A 141 -9.58 -11.70 15.51
C GLU A 141 -9.37 -10.39 14.76
N ASP A 142 -10.40 -9.54 14.71
CA ASP A 142 -10.31 -8.23 14.04
C ASP A 142 -8.99 -7.55 14.40
N CYS A 143 -8.21 -7.23 13.39
CA CYS A 143 -6.81 -6.92 13.57
C CYS A 143 -6.43 -5.56 12.97
N SER A 144 -5.29 -5.06 13.42
CA SER A 144 -4.67 -3.84 12.89
C SER A 144 -3.16 -3.97 12.86
N LYS A 145 -2.54 -3.25 11.94
CA LYS A 145 -1.09 -3.15 11.82
C LYS A 145 -0.67 -1.76 11.35
N VAL A 146 0.56 -1.39 11.66
CA VAL A 146 1.32 -0.37 10.95
C VAL A 146 2.08 -1.07 9.82
N TYR A 147 2.14 -0.44 8.65
CA TYR A 147 2.89 -0.98 7.51
C TYR A 147 3.86 0.03 6.93
N ALA A 148 4.91 -0.49 6.33
CA ALA A 148 5.74 0.21 5.36
C ALA A 148 5.94 -0.70 4.14
N ILE A 149 5.63 -0.19 2.96
CA ILE A 149 5.69 -0.93 1.69
C ILE A 149 6.76 -0.31 0.80
N PHE A 150 7.57 -1.17 0.20
CA PHE A 150 8.45 -0.82 -0.90
C PHE A 150 8.06 -1.62 -2.13
N GLU A 151 7.59 -0.93 -3.17
CA GLU A 151 7.23 -1.51 -4.46
C GLU A 151 8.31 -1.17 -5.49
N PRO A 152 9.21 -2.12 -5.83
CA PRO A 152 10.26 -1.87 -6.80
C PRO A 152 9.64 -1.59 -8.18
N ARG A 153 10.17 -0.61 -8.88
CA ARG A 153 9.82 -0.41 -10.30
C ARG A 153 10.51 -1.46 -11.16
N ALA A 154 9.76 -2.05 -12.07
CA ALA A 154 10.30 -2.91 -13.11
C ALA A 154 11.15 -2.10 -14.10
#